data_0002cc85f5f9fa6312ffe8da96e71515
#
_entry.id   0002cc85f5f9fa6312ffe8da96e71515
#
_cell.length_a   1.000
_cell.length_b   1.000
_cell.length_c   1.000
_cell.angle_alpha   90.00
_cell.angle_beta   90.00
_cell.angle_gamma   90.00
#
_symmetry.space_group_name_H-M   'P 1'
#
loop_
_entity.id
_entity.type
_entity.pdbx_description
1 polymer ?
#
loop_
_entity_poly.entity_id
_entity_poly.type
_entity_poly.pdbx_seq_one_letter_code
_entity_poly.pdbx_strand_id
1 'polypeptide(L)'
;MVNYGKYIKINRYLQKKSISELCDGICTPSTLSKIENNKSNINPKIINQILERLSNINIDILEANTNRLKPVTELFIQRLMLNLDRSDLMAKIEEEQYNYLHSEYILFFYIAKLFSNFDLYHINNKDIDEETLDLISEVIEFGDFNELYFYNLLKIIRYKNTNNRLKDFKKIIDGDR
;
A
#
# COMPACT_ATOMS: atom_id res chain seq x y z
N MET A 1 16.34 5.29 -6.75
CA MET A 1 15.69 6.51 -7.32
C MET A 1 14.23 6.41 -6.95
N VAL A 2 13.66 7.46 -6.37
CA VAL A 2 12.26 7.49 -5.93
C VAL A 2 11.31 7.46 -7.13
N ASN A 3 10.25 6.65 -7.02
CA ASN A 3 9.25 6.51 -8.08
C ASN A 3 8.10 7.52 -7.87
N TYR A 4 8.29 8.76 -8.33
CA TYR A 4 7.27 9.80 -8.24
C TYR A 4 5.97 9.44 -8.95
N GLY A 5 6.08 8.78 -10.11
CA GLY A 5 4.91 8.38 -10.89
C GLY A 5 4.00 7.42 -10.13
N LYS A 6 4.58 6.41 -9.47
CA LYS A 6 3.87 5.47 -8.59
C LYS A 6 3.15 6.23 -7.47
N TYR A 7 3.88 7.09 -6.73
CA TYR A 7 3.32 7.88 -5.63
C TYR A 7 2.14 8.75 -6.06
N ILE A 8 2.32 9.52 -7.14
CA ILE A 8 1.29 10.41 -7.69
C ILE A 8 0.05 9.59 -8.09
N LYS A 9 0.25 8.50 -8.82
CA LYS A 9 -0.83 7.66 -9.33
C LYS A 9 -1.65 7.06 -8.19
N ILE A 10 -1.00 6.43 -7.21
CA ILE A 10 -1.67 5.83 -6.05
C ILE A 10 -2.47 6.89 -5.28
N ASN A 11 -1.85 8.03 -4.93
CA ASN A 11 -2.54 9.09 -4.19
C ASN A 11 -3.73 9.68 -4.97
N ARG A 12 -3.60 9.84 -6.28
CA ARG A 12 -4.71 10.31 -7.11
C ARG A 12 -5.90 9.36 -7.05
N TYR A 13 -5.66 8.04 -7.15
CA TYR A 13 -6.72 7.03 -7.05
C TYR A 13 -7.34 7.03 -5.64
N LEU A 14 -6.54 7.02 -4.59
CA LEU A 14 -7.02 7.06 -3.20
C LEU A 14 -7.90 8.29 -2.93
N GLN A 15 -7.60 9.43 -3.57
CA GLN A 15 -8.39 10.66 -3.46
C GLN A 15 -9.52 10.75 -4.50
N LYS A 16 -9.72 9.72 -5.33
CA LYS A 16 -10.74 9.66 -6.38
C LYS A 16 -10.67 10.85 -7.35
N LYS A 17 -9.47 11.40 -7.57
CA LYS A 17 -9.22 12.52 -8.51
C LYS A 17 -9.00 11.99 -9.92
N SER A 18 -9.63 12.62 -10.91
CA SER A 18 -9.34 12.37 -12.32
C SER A 18 -7.98 12.96 -12.71
N ILE A 19 -7.40 12.47 -13.80
CA ILE A 19 -6.18 13.06 -14.39
C ILE A 19 -6.40 14.53 -14.73
N SER A 20 -7.56 14.89 -15.28
CA SER A 20 -7.87 16.26 -15.67
C SER A 20 -7.93 17.21 -14.46
N GLU A 21 -8.57 16.79 -13.38
CA GLU A 21 -8.64 17.60 -12.14
C GLU A 21 -7.25 17.82 -11.53
N LEU A 22 -6.41 16.76 -11.52
CA LEU A 22 -5.09 16.89 -10.91
C LEU A 22 -4.14 17.76 -11.73
N CYS A 23 -4.21 17.72 -13.07
CA CYS A 23 -3.29 18.45 -13.92
C CYS A 23 -3.78 19.88 -14.29
N ASP A 24 -5.01 20.26 -13.91
CA ASP A 24 -5.59 21.55 -14.28
C ASP A 24 -4.69 22.74 -13.87
N GLY A 25 -4.38 23.63 -14.82
CA GLY A 25 -3.47 24.75 -14.60
C GLY A 25 -2.00 24.41 -14.35
N ILE A 26 -1.61 23.10 -14.35
CA ILE A 26 -0.22 22.64 -14.15
C ILE A 26 0.38 22.09 -15.44
N CYS A 27 -0.29 21.13 -16.05
CA CYS A 27 0.19 20.43 -17.25
C CYS A 27 -0.97 19.85 -18.05
N THR A 28 -0.66 19.20 -19.18
CA THR A 28 -1.70 18.48 -19.94
C THR A 28 -1.99 17.10 -19.35
N PRO A 29 -3.21 16.54 -19.54
CA PRO A 29 -3.54 15.17 -19.15
C PRO A 29 -2.55 14.12 -19.70
N SER A 30 -2.09 14.31 -20.92
CA SER A 30 -1.08 13.44 -21.55
C SER A 30 0.27 13.52 -20.82
N THR A 31 0.67 14.70 -20.34
CA THR A 31 1.91 14.88 -19.57
C THR A 31 1.78 14.16 -18.21
N LEU A 32 0.69 14.35 -17.50
CA LEU A 32 0.48 13.66 -16.22
C LEU A 32 0.45 12.13 -16.39
N SER A 33 -0.24 11.62 -17.41
CA SER A 33 -0.24 10.18 -17.73
C SER A 33 1.17 9.63 -18.01
N LYS A 34 2.02 10.40 -18.71
CA LYS A 34 3.43 10.00 -18.93
C LYS A 34 4.23 9.99 -17.63
N ILE A 35 4.00 10.96 -16.74
CA ILE A 35 4.62 11.02 -15.42
C ILE A 35 4.24 9.79 -14.60
N GLU A 36 2.94 9.50 -14.47
CA GLU A 36 2.42 8.34 -13.72
C GLU A 36 2.94 6.99 -14.23
N ASN A 37 3.31 6.91 -15.50
CA ASN A 37 3.86 5.70 -16.12
C ASN A 37 5.39 5.73 -16.30
N ASN A 38 6.08 6.70 -15.69
CA ASN A 38 7.55 6.86 -15.78
C ASN A 38 8.09 6.94 -17.22
N LYS A 39 7.29 7.49 -18.15
CA LYS A 39 7.61 7.52 -19.60
C LYS A 39 8.21 8.84 -20.08
N SER A 40 8.63 9.73 -19.22
CA SER A 40 9.21 11.02 -19.62
C SER A 40 10.32 11.48 -18.69
N ASN A 41 11.26 12.26 -19.24
CA ASN A 41 12.14 13.10 -18.42
C ASN A 41 11.24 14.17 -17.75
N ILE A 42 11.12 14.08 -16.46
CA ILE A 42 10.11 14.79 -15.70
C ILE A 42 10.68 16.14 -15.29
N ASN A 43 9.94 17.23 -15.60
CA ASN A 43 10.28 18.56 -15.11
C ASN A 43 9.98 18.63 -13.59
N PRO A 44 10.99 18.81 -12.71
CA PRO A 44 10.81 18.85 -11.26
C PRO A 44 9.78 19.88 -10.80
N LYS A 45 9.64 21.01 -11.51
CA LYS A 45 8.66 22.03 -11.20
C LYS A 45 7.22 21.51 -11.33
N ILE A 46 6.95 20.74 -12.39
CA ILE A 46 5.62 20.14 -12.60
C ILE A 46 5.34 19.12 -11.49
N ILE A 47 6.33 18.26 -11.15
CA ILE A 47 6.17 17.30 -10.05
C ILE A 47 5.85 18.01 -8.75
N ASN A 48 6.61 19.03 -8.37
CA ASN A 48 6.37 19.78 -7.14
C ASN A 48 4.94 20.35 -7.09
N GLN A 49 4.46 20.95 -8.17
CA GLN A 49 3.09 21.47 -8.22
C GLN A 49 2.03 20.39 -8.08
N ILE A 50 2.27 19.19 -8.65
CA ILE A 50 1.36 18.04 -8.52
C ILE A 50 1.40 17.50 -7.08
N LEU A 51 2.58 17.31 -6.49
CA LEU A 51 2.75 16.83 -5.11
C LEU A 51 2.12 17.79 -4.10
N GLU A 52 2.31 19.09 -4.29
CA GLU A 52 1.69 20.12 -3.46
C GLU A 52 0.15 20.06 -3.54
N ARG A 53 -0.42 19.89 -4.74
CA ARG A 53 -1.87 19.75 -4.93
C ARG A 53 -2.44 18.44 -4.34
N LEU A 54 -1.69 17.35 -4.39
CA LEU A 54 -2.13 16.05 -3.86
C LEU A 54 -2.01 15.97 -2.35
N SER A 55 -0.87 16.39 -1.79
CA SER A 55 -0.47 16.00 -0.43
C SER A 55 0.21 17.14 0.33
N ASN A 56 0.26 18.33 -0.22
CA ASN A 56 0.94 19.50 0.35
C ASN A 56 2.42 19.22 0.71
N ILE A 57 3.10 18.44 -0.14
CA ILE A 57 4.53 18.14 -0.02
C ILE A 57 5.27 18.50 -1.31
N ASN A 58 6.61 18.45 -1.26
CA ASN A 58 7.49 18.62 -2.41
C ASN A 58 8.38 17.37 -2.64
N ILE A 59 9.20 17.43 -3.68
CA ILE A 59 10.15 16.35 -4.02
C ILE A 59 11.07 16.04 -2.84
N ASP A 60 11.63 17.07 -2.17
CA ASP A 60 12.61 16.88 -1.10
C ASP A 60 12.01 16.11 0.07
N ILE A 61 10.76 16.42 0.44
CA ILE A 61 10.03 15.70 1.50
C ILE A 61 9.77 14.25 1.09
N LEU A 62 9.31 14.02 -0.13
CA LEU A 62 9.03 12.68 -0.63
C LEU A 62 10.30 11.82 -0.66
N GLU A 63 11.43 12.37 -1.14
CA GLU A 63 12.73 11.69 -1.18
C GLU A 63 13.28 11.43 0.22
N ALA A 64 13.24 12.42 1.11
CA ALA A 64 13.70 12.29 2.47
C ALA A 64 12.94 11.19 3.22
N ASN A 65 11.62 11.18 3.13
CA ASN A 65 10.78 10.15 3.75
C ASN A 65 11.09 8.77 3.16
N THR A 66 11.15 8.64 1.85
CA THR A 66 11.44 7.38 1.17
C THR A 66 12.80 6.82 1.59
N ASN A 67 13.86 7.65 1.57
CA ASN A 67 15.19 7.21 1.96
C ASN A 67 15.28 6.83 3.44
N ARG A 68 14.62 7.57 4.31
CA ARG A 68 14.55 7.30 5.75
C ARG A 68 13.86 5.99 6.07
N LEU A 69 12.75 5.69 5.40
CA LEU A 69 11.91 4.53 5.68
C LEU A 69 12.40 3.24 5.03
N LYS A 70 13.26 3.35 4.01
CA LYS A 70 13.76 2.21 3.25
C LYS A 70 14.32 1.08 4.12
N PRO A 71 15.23 1.31 5.10
CA PRO A 71 15.80 0.23 5.91
C PRO A 71 14.75 -0.52 6.73
N VAL A 72 13.77 0.20 7.31
CA VAL A 72 12.70 -0.40 8.11
C VAL A 72 11.78 -1.23 7.23
N THR A 73 11.43 -0.72 6.04
CA THR A 73 10.61 -1.41 5.05
C THR A 73 11.27 -2.70 4.56
N GLU A 74 12.55 -2.64 4.17
CA GLU A 74 13.30 -3.81 3.72
C GLU A 74 13.42 -4.87 4.82
N LEU A 75 13.70 -4.46 6.05
CA LEU A 75 13.80 -5.38 7.19
C LEU A 75 12.44 -6.03 7.52
N PHE A 76 11.34 -5.27 7.43
CA PHE A 76 9.99 -5.82 7.62
C PHE A 76 9.67 -6.87 6.56
N ILE A 77 9.95 -6.58 5.29
CA ILE A 77 9.76 -7.53 4.18
C ILE A 77 10.58 -8.80 4.41
N GLN A 78 11.85 -8.67 4.79
CA GLN A 78 12.73 -9.81 5.09
C GLN A 78 12.18 -10.66 6.24
N ARG A 79 11.79 -10.05 7.36
CA ARG A 79 11.23 -10.78 8.50
C ARG A 79 9.90 -11.44 8.14
N LEU A 80 9.06 -10.78 7.33
CA LEU A 80 7.81 -11.37 6.88
C LEU A 80 8.05 -12.60 5.99
N MET A 81 8.99 -12.54 5.04
CA MET A 81 9.34 -13.68 4.18
C MET A 81 9.92 -14.85 4.96
N LEU A 82 10.71 -14.59 5.99
CA LEU A 82 11.30 -15.61 6.85
C LEU A 82 10.40 -16.03 8.01
N ASN A 83 9.19 -15.48 8.09
CA ASN A 83 8.23 -15.68 9.16
C ASN A 83 8.81 -15.45 10.57
N LEU A 84 9.58 -14.40 10.72
CA LEU A 84 10.16 -13.95 11.99
C LEU A 84 9.24 -12.94 12.67
N ASP A 85 9.39 -12.78 13.99
CA ASP A 85 8.71 -11.71 14.74
C ASP A 85 9.07 -10.34 14.19
N ARG A 86 8.06 -9.48 14.08
CA ARG A 86 8.14 -8.14 13.50
C ARG A 86 7.35 -7.08 14.27
N SER A 87 6.95 -7.41 15.50
CA SER A 87 6.13 -6.53 16.33
C SER A 87 6.81 -5.20 16.61
N ASP A 88 8.13 -5.20 16.84
CA ASP A 88 8.94 -3.99 17.01
C ASP A 88 8.99 -3.11 15.76
N LEU A 89 8.97 -3.73 14.57
CA LEU A 89 8.93 -3.01 13.30
C LEU A 89 7.55 -2.44 13.02
N MET A 90 6.47 -3.15 13.40
CA MET A 90 5.13 -2.62 13.27
C MET A 90 4.92 -1.38 14.11
N ALA A 91 5.40 -1.38 15.37
CA ALA A 91 5.34 -0.19 16.22
C ALA A 91 6.05 1.02 15.56
N LYS A 92 7.21 0.80 14.95
CA LYS A 92 7.92 1.85 14.20
C LYS A 92 7.17 2.31 12.96
N ILE A 93 6.55 1.39 12.21
CA ILE A 93 5.76 1.72 11.02
C ILE A 93 4.54 2.57 11.42
N GLU A 94 3.89 2.25 12.52
CA GLU A 94 2.75 3.02 13.04
C GLU A 94 3.17 4.41 13.56
N GLU A 95 4.29 4.50 14.27
CA GLU A 95 4.87 5.78 14.70
C GLU A 95 5.21 6.68 13.52
N GLU A 96 5.71 6.09 12.44
CA GLU A 96 6.12 6.79 11.21
C GLU A 96 4.98 6.90 10.16
N GLN A 97 3.73 6.69 10.54
CA GLN A 97 2.58 6.68 9.63
C GLN A 97 2.56 7.88 8.68
N TYR A 98 2.74 9.10 9.21
CA TYR A 98 2.75 10.32 8.38
C TYR A 98 3.80 10.24 7.27
N ASN A 99 5.02 9.79 7.60
CA ASN A 99 6.12 9.70 6.64
C ASN A 99 5.89 8.57 5.61
N TYR A 100 5.26 7.45 6.01
CA TYR A 100 4.86 6.40 5.09
C TYR A 100 3.82 6.88 4.08
N LEU A 101 2.80 7.61 4.54
CA LEU A 101 1.77 8.18 3.66
C LEU A 101 2.32 9.22 2.69
N HIS A 102 3.50 9.82 3.00
CA HIS A 102 4.20 10.80 2.18
C HIS A 102 5.55 10.26 1.66
N SER A 103 5.57 8.97 1.25
CA SER A 103 6.71 8.28 0.66
C SER A 103 6.26 7.35 -0.47
N GLU A 104 7.20 6.80 -1.24
CA GLU A 104 6.86 5.77 -2.23
C GLU A 104 6.34 4.46 -1.62
N TYR A 105 6.46 4.31 -0.30
CA TYR A 105 6.01 3.14 0.47
C TYR A 105 4.57 3.24 0.99
N ILE A 106 3.77 4.18 0.47
CA ILE A 106 2.37 4.36 0.88
C ILE A 106 1.55 3.06 0.75
N LEU A 107 1.70 2.32 -0.33
CA LEU A 107 0.99 1.06 -0.54
C LEU A 107 1.49 -0.03 0.40
N PHE A 108 2.82 -0.11 0.59
CA PHE A 108 3.42 -1.00 1.58
C PHE A 108 2.88 -0.75 2.99
N PHE A 109 2.68 0.51 3.40
CA PHE A 109 2.12 0.85 4.71
C PHE A 109 0.75 0.19 4.94
N TYR A 110 -0.16 0.29 3.99
CA TYR A 110 -1.48 -0.34 4.10
C TYR A 110 -1.38 -1.87 4.13
N ILE A 111 -0.51 -2.45 3.31
CA ILE A 111 -0.26 -3.90 3.32
C ILE A 111 0.33 -4.35 4.67
N ALA A 112 1.35 -3.66 5.18
CA ALA A 112 1.97 -3.97 6.48
C ALA A 112 0.95 -3.90 7.62
N LYS A 113 0.06 -2.91 7.61
CA LYS A 113 -1.01 -2.76 8.58
C LYS A 113 -1.97 -3.97 8.57
N LEU A 114 -2.30 -4.52 7.42
CA LEU A 114 -3.08 -5.74 7.33
C LEU A 114 -2.33 -6.94 7.91
N PHE A 115 -1.01 -7.04 7.70
CA PHE A 115 -0.18 -8.10 8.26
C PHE A 115 0.09 -7.97 9.77
N SER A 116 -0.09 -6.80 10.38
CA SER A 116 0.05 -6.63 11.83
C SER A 116 -0.96 -7.45 12.61
N ASN A 117 -2.14 -7.68 12.02
CA ASN A 117 -3.22 -8.44 12.63
C ASN A 117 -3.08 -9.95 12.39
N PHE A 118 -2.07 -10.39 11.63
CA PHE A 118 -1.84 -11.79 11.31
C PHE A 118 -0.59 -12.33 11.98
N ASP A 119 -0.77 -13.27 12.89
CA ASP A 119 0.24 -14.28 13.19
C ASP A 119 0.12 -15.37 12.13
N LEU A 120 1.16 -15.55 11.30
CA LEU A 120 1.15 -16.55 10.23
C LEU A 120 1.01 -18.01 10.76
N TYR A 121 1.33 -18.25 12.04
CA TYR A 121 1.17 -19.55 12.70
C TYR A 121 -0.19 -19.72 13.39
N HIS A 122 -0.76 -18.62 13.87
CA HIS A 122 -2.05 -18.64 14.53
C HIS A 122 -3.04 -17.84 13.70
N ILE A 123 -3.51 -18.42 12.60
CA ILE A 123 -4.63 -17.89 11.80
C ILE A 123 -5.90 -18.04 12.66
N ASN A 124 -5.87 -17.43 13.83
CA ASN A 124 -7.01 -17.31 14.71
C ASN A 124 -7.81 -16.08 14.29
N ASN A 125 -8.82 -16.29 13.44
CA ASN A 125 -10.09 -15.55 13.34
C ASN A 125 -10.08 -14.02 13.61
N LYS A 126 -8.96 -13.32 13.48
CA LYS A 126 -8.98 -11.87 13.39
C LYS A 126 -9.45 -11.50 12.00
N ASP A 127 -10.51 -10.74 11.93
CA ASP A 127 -11.06 -10.28 10.67
C ASP A 127 -10.02 -9.41 9.96
N ILE A 128 -9.82 -9.70 8.66
CA ILE A 128 -9.09 -8.79 7.79
C ILE A 128 -9.92 -7.52 7.73
N ASP A 129 -9.26 -6.37 7.85
CA ASP A 129 -9.87 -5.09 7.57
C ASP A 129 -10.25 -5.03 6.08
N GLU A 130 -11.51 -5.36 5.81
CA GLU A 130 -12.06 -5.45 4.45
C GLU A 130 -11.99 -4.10 3.73
N GLU A 131 -12.22 -3.00 4.46
CA GLU A 131 -12.14 -1.66 3.89
C GLU A 131 -10.73 -1.34 3.39
N THR A 132 -9.71 -1.64 4.19
CA THR A 132 -8.31 -1.48 3.77
C THR A 132 -7.95 -2.43 2.63
N LEU A 133 -8.45 -3.68 2.64
CA LEU A 133 -8.18 -4.63 1.56
C LEU A 133 -8.81 -4.19 0.24
N ASP A 134 -10.03 -3.69 0.26
CA ASP A 134 -10.73 -3.16 -0.91
C ASP A 134 -10.00 -1.92 -1.45
N LEU A 135 -9.57 -1.01 -0.58
CA LEU A 135 -8.76 0.15 -0.95
C LEU A 135 -7.46 -0.26 -1.67
N ILE A 136 -6.74 -1.24 -1.14
CA ILE A 136 -5.52 -1.76 -1.78
C ILE A 136 -5.86 -2.39 -3.14
N SER A 137 -6.99 -3.09 -3.25
CA SER A 137 -7.39 -3.77 -4.50
C SER A 137 -7.50 -2.81 -5.69
N GLU A 138 -7.90 -1.56 -5.44
CA GLU A 138 -8.04 -0.53 -6.48
C GLU A 138 -6.69 -0.01 -7.02
N VAL A 139 -5.62 -0.14 -6.23
CA VAL A 139 -4.31 0.47 -6.54
C VAL A 139 -3.14 -0.53 -6.63
N ILE A 140 -3.38 -1.82 -6.33
CA ILE A 140 -2.32 -2.83 -6.26
C ILE A 140 -1.62 -3.07 -7.60
N GLU A 141 -2.30 -2.84 -8.71
CA GLU A 141 -1.70 -2.95 -10.05
C GLU A 141 -0.53 -1.97 -10.27
N PHE A 142 -0.43 -0.92 -9.44
CA PHE A 142 0.64 0.07 -9.46
C PHE A 142 1.77 -0.27 -8.47
N GLY A 143 1.57 -1.31 -7.67
CA GLY A 143 2.53 -1.82 -6.69
C GLY A 143 3.77 -2.44 -7.34
N ASP A 144 4.83 -2.56 -6.55
CA ASP A 144 5.99 -3.35 -6.93
C ASP A 144 5.77 -4.85 -6.70
N PHE A 145 6.80 -5.66 -7.02
CA PHE A 145 6.73 -7.11 -6.89
C PHE A 145 6.40 -7.56 -5.45
N ASN A 146 7.00 -6.94 -4.44
CA ASN A 146 6.79 -7.32 -3.04
C ASN A 146 5.37 -6.98 -2.60
N GLU A 147 4.88 -5.79 -2.93
CA GLU A 147 3.52 -5.35 -2.61
C GLU A 147 2.48 -6.27 -3.25
N LEU A 148 2.63 -6.60 -4.53
CA LEU A 148 1.76 -7.53 -5.24
C LEU A 148 1.82 -8.94 -4.64
N TYR A 149 3.02 -9.43 -4.28
CA TYR A 149 3.21 -10.73 -3.65
C TYR A 149 2.45 -10.83 -2.31
N PHE A 150 2.65 -9.84 -1.43
CA PHE A 150 2.00 -9.84 -0.11
C PHE A 150 0.49 -9.63 -0.21
N TYR A 151 0.02 -8.80 -1.12
CA TYR A 151 -1.42 -8.66 -1.38
C TYR A 151 -2.06 -9.99 -1.80
N ASN A 152 -1.42 -10.74 -2.71
CA ASN A 152 -1.91 -12.06 -3.11
C ASN A 152 -1.88 -13.06 -1.95
N LEU A 153 -0.87 -13.00 -1.08
CA LEU A 153 -0.81 -13.81 0.13
C LEU A 153 -1.99 -13.51 1.07
N LEU A 154 -2.32 -12.23 1.28
CA LEU A 154 -3.51 -11.83 2.05
C LEU A 154 -4.81 -12.39 1.47
N LYS A 155 -4.97 -12.36 0.14
CA LYS A 155 -6.14 -12.95 -0.54
C LYS A 155 -6.25 -14.46 -0.30
N ILE A 156 -5.13 -15.18 -0.33
CA ILE A 156 -5.11 -16.63 -0.04
C ILE A 156 -5.51 -16.89 1.41
N ILE A 157 -5.00 -16.12 2.36
CA ILE A 157 -5.34 -16.24 3.78
C ILE A 157 -6.84 -15.97 3.99
N ARG A 158 -7.35 -14.89 3.40
CA ARG A 158 -8.79 -14.56 3.44
C ARG A 158 -9.65 -15.71 2.91
N TYR A 159 -9.30 -16.26 1.75
CA TYR A 159 -10.03 -17.37 1.14
C TYR A 159 -10.06 -18.61 2.05
N LYS A 160 -8.92 -18.98 2.66
CA LYS A 160 -8.84 -20.10 3.60
C LYS A 160 -9.73 -19.89 4.83
N ASN A 161 -9.70 -18.67 5.40
CA ASN A 161 -10.50 -18.32 6.57
C ASN A 161 -12.01 -18.39 6.27
N THR A 162 -12.44 -17.88 5.12
CA THR A 162 -13.85 -17.92 4.69
C THR A 162 -14.30 -19.37 4.49
N ASN A 163 -13.50 -20.23 3.86
CA ASN A 163 -13.84 -21.63 3.64
C ASN A 163 -13.86 -22.45 4.94
N ASN A 164 -12.99 -22.17 5.89
CA ASN A 164 -13.02 -22.80 7.21
C ASN A 164 -14.30 -22.40 7.97
N ARG A 165 -14.67 -21.12 7.98
CA ARG A 165 -15.94 -20.65 8.57
C ARG A 165 -17.15 -21.35 7.94
N LEU A 166 -17.18 -21.48 6.61
CA LEU A 166 -18.28 -22.19 5.92
C LEU A 166 -18.34 -23.69 6.30
N LYS A 167 -17.21 -24.35 6.50
CA LYS A 167 -17.17 -25.74 6.99
C LYS A 167 -17.67 -25.84 8.43
N ASP A 168 -17.30 -24.91 9.29
CA ASP A 168 -17.77 -24.86 10.68
C ASP A 168 -19.27 -24.55 10.74
N PHE A 169 -19.78 -23.62 9.94
CA PHE A 169 -21.22 -23.37 9.78
C PHE A 169 -21.98 -24.61 9.29
N LYS A 170 -21.44 -25.34 8.31
CA LYS A 170 -22.06 -26.60 7.86
C LYS A 170 -22.13 -27.63 8.98
N LYS A 171 -21.08 -27.83 9.75
CA LYS A 171 -21.09 -28.73 10.90
C LYS A 171 -22.16 -28.38 11.92
N ILE A 172 -22.34 -27.07 12.21
CA ILE A 172 -23.38 -26.57 13.12
C ILE A 172 -24.78 -26.84 12.55
N ILE A 173 -25.00 -26.65 11.23
CA ILE A 173 -26.29 -26.83 10.59
C ILE A 173 -26.62 -28.33 10.42
N ASP A 174 -25.63 -29.13 10.03
CA ASP A 174 -25.82 -30.58 9.79
C ASP A 174 -25.93 -31.40 11.09
N GLY A 175 -25.79 -30.72 12.24
CA GLY A 175 -26.11 -31.33 13.54
C GLY A 175 -25.23 -32.51 13.91
N ASP A 176 -23.93 -32.43 13.63
CA ASP A 176 -22.98 -33.41 14.15
C ASP A 176 -22.99 -33.40 15.68
N ARG A 177 -23.80 -34.33 16.23
CA ARG A 177 -23.91 -34.70 17.64
C ARG A 177 -22.75 -35.57 18.06
#